data_dd7913d07f5822ccd9fe86c901b4723e
#
_entry.id   dd7913d07f5822ccd9fe86c901b4723e
#
_cell.length_a   1.000
_cell.length_b   1.000
_cell.length_c   1.000
_cell.angle_alpha   90.00
_cell.angle_beta   90.00
_cell.angle_gamma   90.00
#
_symmetry.space_group_name_H-M   'P 1'
#
loop_
_entity.id
_entity.type
_entity.pdbx_description
1 polymer ?
#
loop_
_entity_poly.entity_id
_entity_poly.type
_entity_poly.pdbx_seq_one_letter_code
_entity_poly.pdbx_strand_id
1 'polypeptide(L)'
;MFKANIEEKNDHLLVKLIGDLDVYSKEDFSKFCDESLKDKNENLIIDLEKLDYIDSTGLGMFINIYKDQKEKEKSVKVINAKENIKKLFKITDISDLFE
;
A
#
# COMPACT_ATOMS: atom_id res chain seq x y z
N MET A 1 6.33 -6.40 -14.03
CA MET A 1 5.40 -5.30 -14.37
C MET A 1 4.65 -4.84 -13.14
N PHE A 2 4.40 -3.55 -13.01
CA PHE A 2 3.71 -2.99 -11.86
C PHE A 2 2.65 -2.00 -12.31
N LYS A 3 1.48 -2.04 -11.67
CA LYS A 3 0.43 -1.06 -11.89
C LYS A 3 -0.24 -0.70 -10.58
N ALA A 4 -0.68 0.54 -10.45
CA ALA A 4 -1.44 1.01 -9.30
C ALA A 4 -2.66 1.75 -9.81
N ASN A 5 -3.82 1.40 -9.25
CA ASN A 5 -5.10 2.03 -9.58
C ASN A 5 -5.75 2.56 -8.32
N ILE A 6 -6.53 3.62 -8.45
CA ILE A 6 -7.24 4.20 -7.32
C ILE A 6 -8.70 4.41 -7.69
N GLU A 7 -9.59 4.12 -6.73
CA GLU A 7 -11.03 4.37 -6.86
C GLU A 7 -11.51 5.12 -5.63
N GLU A 8 -12.30 6.15 -5.85
CA GLU A 8 -12.89 6.90 -4.73
C GLU A 8 -14.18 6.23 -4.29
N LYS A 9 -14.27 5.93 -3.02
CA LYS A 9 -15.46 5.37 -2.40
C LYS A 9 -16.06 6.42 -1.45
N ASN A 10 -17.21 6.12 -0.84
CA ASN A 10 -17.89 7.08 0.01
C ASN A 10 -17.05 7.52 1.21
N ASP A 11 -16.35 6.60 1.84
CA ASP A 11 -15.64 6.87 3.10
C ASP A 11 -14.16 6.49 3.04
N HIS A 12 -13.63 6.12 1.86
CA HIS A 12 -12.23 5.74 1.73
C HIS A 12 -11.79 5.77 0.27
N LEU A 13 -10.49 5.67 0.07
CA LEU A 13 -9.89 5.44 -1.24
C LEU A 13 -9.50 3.98 -1.33
N LEU A 14 -9.84 3.33 -2.43
CA LEU A 14 -9.44 1.95 -2.68
C LEU A 14 -8.27 1.97 -3.66
N VAL A 15 -7.13 1.44 -3.22
CA VAL A 15 -5.91 1.37 -4.03
C VAL A 15 -5.67 -0.10 -4.38
N LYS A 16 -5.52 -0.38 -5.67
CA LYS A 16 -5.24 -1.74 -6.13
C LYS A 16 -3.84 -1.77 -6.72
N LEU A 17 -3.00 -2.67 -6.21
CA LEU A 17 -1.65 -2.85 -6.71
C LEU A 17 -1.56 -4.17 -7.45
N ILE A 18 -0.88 -4.16 -8.60
CA ILE A 18 -0.80 -5.31 -9.51
C ILE A 18 0.65 -5.54 -9.88
N GLY A 19 1.07 -6.80 -9.84
CA GLY A 19 2.40 -7.20 -10.29
C GLY A 19 3.40 -7.32 -9.16
N ASP A 20 4.55 -6.70 -9.30
CA ASP A 20 5.65 -6.80 -8.34
C ASP A 20 6.00 -5.42 -7.82
N LEU A 21 6.08 -5.31 -6.49
CA LEU A 21 6.48 -4.06 -5.85
C LEU A 21 7.91 -4.25 -5.31
N ASP A 22 8.88 -3.76 -6.05
CA ASP A 22 10.29 -4.01 -5.80
C ASP A 22 11.11 -2.77 -6.17
N VAL A 23 12.43 -2.93 -6.21
CA VAL A 23 13.33 -1.83 -6.53
C VAL A 23 13.05 -1.27 -7.93
N TYR A 24 12.57 -2.10 -8.85
CA TYR A 24 12.32 -1.66 -10.23
C TYR A 24 11.02 -0.87 -10.38
N SER A 25 10.06 -1.08 -9.50
CA SER A 25 8.79 -0.35 -9.55
C SER A 25 8.74 0.80 -8.53
N LYS A 26 9.83 1.02 -7.80
CA LYS A 26 9.87 2.04 -6.74
C LYS A 26 9.48 3.42 -7.25
N GLU A 27 10.04 3.85 -8.38
CA GLU A 27 9.76 5.19 -8.89
C GLU A 27 8.31 5.33 -9.32
N ASP A 28 7.76 4.30 -9.98
CA ASP A 28 6.37 4.32 -10.41
C ASP A 28 5.42 4.43 -9.23
N PHE A 29 5.69 3.66 -8.17
CA PHE A 29 4.84 3.70 -6.99
C PHE A 29 4.99 5.02 -6.22
N SER A 30 6.22 5.53 -6.10
CA SER A 30 6.45 6.85 -5.48
C SER A 30 5.66 7.93 -6.20
N LYS A 31 5.71 7.92 -7.51
CA LYS A 31 5.00 8.90 -8.33
C LYS A 31 3.49 8.78 -8.11
N PHE A 32 2.99 7.55 -8.09
CA PHE A 32 1.57 7.31 -7.82
C PHE A 32 1.18 7.87 -6.46
N CYS A 33 1.97 7.62 -5.43
CA CYS A 33 1.69 8.12 -4.09
C CYS A 33 1.68 9.64 -4.04
N ASP A 34 2.67 10.27 -4.69
CA ASP A 34 2.76 11.73 -4.69
C ASP A 34 1.61 12.38 -5.44
N GLU A 35 1.18 11.77 -6.55
CA GLU A 35 0.12 12.35 -7.38
C GLU A 35 -1.27 12.02 -6.88
N SER A 36 -1.45 10.85 -6.26
CA SER A 36 -2.78 10.34 -5.99
C SER A 36 -3.13 10.25 -4.51
N LEU A 37 -2.16 10.19 -3.62
CA LEU A 37 -2.41 9.95 -2.20
C LEU A 37 -1.97 11.08 -1.28
N LYS A 38 -0.87 11.77 -1.62
CA LYS A 38 -0.20 12.69 -0.71
C LYS A 38 -1.12 13.79 -0.18
N ASP A 39 -1.92 14.37 -1.06
CA ASP A 39 -2.77 15.51 -0.70
C ASP A 39 -4.19 15.09 -0.32
N LYS A 40 -4.45 13.79 -0.19
CA LYS A 40 -5.76 13.28 0.18
C LYS A 40 -5.85 13.04 1.68
N ASN A 41 -6.95 13.47 2.27
CA ASN A 41 -7.24 13.24 3.69
C ASN A 41 -8.33 12.19 3.82
N GLU A 42 -8.05 10.99 3.36
CA GLU A 42 -9.02 9.90 3.31
C GLU A 42 -8.44 8.66 3.96
N ASN A 43 -9.31 7.82 4.48
CA ASN A 43 -8.90 6.47 4.87
C ASN A 43 -8.53 5.69 3.62
N LEU A 44 -7.58 4.76 3.75
CA LEU A 44 -7.12 3.95 2.63
C LEU A 44 -7.44 2.48 2.85
N ILE A 45 -7.84 1.81 1.78
CA ILE A 45 -7.83 0.35 1.72
C ILE A 45 -6.97 -0.03 0.53
N ILE A 46 -5.96 -0.85 0.77
CA ILE A 46 -5.03 -1.29 -0.27
C ILE A 46 -5.29 -2.76 -0.56
N ASP A 47 -5.73 -3.04 -1.77
CA ASP A 47 -6.08 -4.39 -2.20
C ASP A 47 -4.89 -5.00 -2.92
N LEU A 48 -4.36 -6.09 -2.38
CA LEU A 48 -3.18 -6.77 -2.90
C LEU A 48 -3.51 -8.09 -3.58
N GLU A 49 -4.75 -8.28 -3.98
CA GLU A 49 -5.17 -9.53 -4.62
C GLU A 49 -4.28 -9.91 -5.81
N LYS A 50 -3.89 -8.91 -6.58
CA LYS A 50 -3.09 -9.13 -7.80
C LYS A 50 -1.62 -8.74 -7.63
N LEU A 51 -1.17 -8.51 -6.41
CA LEU A 51 0.24 -8.28 -6.14
C LEU A 51 0.91 -9.60 -5.86
N ASP A 52 1.89 -9.96 -6.69
CA ASP A 52 2.54 -11.26 -6.63
C ASP A 52 3.79 -11.28 -5.76
N TYR A 53 4.46 -10.14 -5.64
CA TYR A 53 5.76 -10.09 -4.98
C TYR A 53 6.00 -8.71 -4.37
N ILE A 54 6.70 -8.70 -3.23
CA ILE A 54 7.15 -7.47 -2.60
C ILE A 54 8.52 -7.75 -1.97
N ASP A 55 9.46 -6.83 -2.12
CA ASP A 55 10.75 -6.91 -1.44
C ASP A 55 10.84 -5.86 -0.34
N SER A 56 12.03 -5.73 0.27
CA SER A 56 12.21 -4.79 1.38
C SER A 56 12.02 -3.33 0.94
N THR A 57 12.32 -3.02 -0.32
CA THR A 57 12.08 -1.67 -0.86
C THR A 57 10.59 -1.36 -0.87
N GLY A 58 9.79 -2.29 -1.41
CA GLY A 58 8.34 -2.13 -1.44
C GLY A 58 7.75 -2.07 -0.04
N LEU A 59 8.27 -2.91 0.85
CA LEU A 59 7.81 -2.91 2.24
C LEU A 59 8.07 -1.56 2.91
N GLY A 60 9.24 -0.96 2.67
CA GLY A 60 9.55 0.37 3.19
C GLY A 60 8.57 1.43 2.70
N MET A 61 8.10 1.32 1.47
CA MET A 61 7.13 2.26 0.93
C MET A 61 5.77 2.11 1.63
N PHE A 62 5.37 0.88 1.96
CA PHE A 62 4.16 0.66 2.77
C PHE A 62 4.28 1.28 4.14
N ILE A 63 5.45 1.15 4.77
CA ILE A 63 5.69 1.77 6.08
C ILE A 63 5.53 3.29 5.98
N ASN A 64 6.01 3.90 4.92
CA ASN A 64 5.85 5.34 4.72
C ASN A 64 4.39 5.73 4.56
N ILE A 65 3.62 4.95 3.82
CA ILE A 65 2.17 5.20 3.68
C ILE A 65 1.48 5.12 5.04
N TYR A 66 1.84 4.11 5.83
CA TYR A 66 1.29 3.92 7.17
C TYR A 66 1.57 5.13 8.07
N LYS A 67 2.82 5.62 8.05
CA LYS A 67 3.21 6.78 8.84
C LYS A 67 2.48 8.04 8.39
N ASP A 68 2.37 8.25 7.08
CA ASP A 68 1.66 9.40 6.53
C ASP A 68 0.20 9.40 6.95
N GLN A 69 -0.44 8.25 6.91
CA GLN A 69 -1.85 8.13 7.31
C GLN A 69 -2.01 8.42 8.79
N LYS A 70 -1.08 7.95 9.63
CA LYS A 70 -1.13 8.26 11.06
C LYS A 70 -1.01 9.74 11.32
N GLU A 71 -0.15 10.44 10.61
CA GLU A 71 0.00 11.89 10.76
C GLU A 71 -1.25 12.63 10.35
N LYS A 72 -1.98 12.11 9.38
CA LYS A 72 -3.26 12.67 8.93
C LYS A 72 -4.43 12.27 9.82
N GLU A 73 -4.18 11.40 10.81
CA GLU A 73 -5.22 10.80 11.66
C GLU A 73 -6.22 10.02 10.84
N LYS A 74 -5.71 9.31 9.82
CA LYS A 74 -6.50 8.45 8.95
C LYS A 74 -5.99 7.04 9.03
N SER A 75 -6.82 6.08 8.63
CA SER A 75 -6.47 4.67 8.69
C SER A 75 -5.95 4.17 7.35
N VAL A 76 -5.21 3.07 7.41
CA VAL A 76 -4.85 2.31 6.22
C VAL A 76 -5.03 0.84 6.57
N LYS A 77 -5.70 0.11 5.68
CA LYS A 77 -5.90 -1.33 5.81
C LYS A 77 -5.46 -2.01 4.54
N VAL A 78 -4.94 -3.23 4.68
CA VAL A 78 -4.53 -4.04 3.53
C VAL A 78 -5.42 -5.26 3.48
N ILE A 79 -5.97 -5.54 2.30
CA ILE A 79 -6.85 -6.69 2.10
C ILE A 79 -6.30 -7.58 0.99
N ASN A 80 -6.68 -8.85 1.04
CA ASN A 80 -6.41 -9.85 0.00
C ASN A 80 -4.93 -10.09 -0.27
N ALA A 81 -4.07 -9.89 0.74
CA ALA A 81 -2.64 -10.16 0.58
C ALA A 81 -2.38 -11.66 0.50
N LYS A 82 -1.49 -12.05 -0.41
CA LYS A 82 -1.05 -13.44 -0.52
C LYS A 82 -0.19 -13.82 0.69
N GLU A 83 -0.08 -15.11 0.96
CA GLU A 83 0.62 -15.59 2.16
C GLU A 83 2.08 -15.14 2.23
N ASN A 84 2.79 -15.18 1.08
CA ASN A 84 4.19 -14.74 1.06
C ASN A 84 4.32 -13.26 1.43
N ILE A 85 3.34 -12.45 1.07
CA ILE A 85 3.34 -11.02 1.38
C ILE A 85 2.97 -10.80 2.85
N LYS A 86 1.97 -11.52 3.36
CA LYS A 86 1.60 -11.43 4.77
C LYS A 86 2.77 -11.76 5.68
N LYS A 87 3.57 -12.76 5.32
CA LYS A 87 4.72 -13.16 6.12
C LYS A 87 5.73 -12.03 6.27
N LEU A 88 5.96 -11.28 5.19
CA LEU A 88 6.88 -10.15 5.24
C LEU A 88 6.38 -9.05 6.16
N PHE A 89 5.09 -8.77 6.12
CA PHE A 89 4.52 -7.76 7.00
C PHE A 89 4.62 -8.15 8.46
N LYS A 90 4.47 -9.44 8.78
CA LYS A 90 4.56 -9.91 10.17
C LYS A 90 5.94 -9.68 10.78
N ILE A 91 6.99 -9.72 9.96
CA ILE A 91 8.36 -9.55 10.44
C ILE A 91 8.64 -8.11 10.87
N THR A 92 7.87 -7.16 10.39
CA THR A 92 8.18 -5.74 10.51
C THR A 92 7.30 -4.97 11.49
N ASP A 93 6.48 -5.66 12.27
CA ASP A 93 5.59 -5.03 13.27
C ASP A 93 4.55 -4.08 12.67
N ILE A 94 4.22 -4.23 11.40
CA ILE A 94 3.13 -3.47 10.80
C ILE A 94 1.94 -4.37 10.48
N SER A 95 1.82 -5.46 11.22
CA SER A 95 0.75 -6.44 11.01
C SER A 95 -0.63 -5.88 11.33
N ASP A 96 -0.73 -4.76 12.07
CA ASP A 96 -2.00 -4.11 12.34
C ASP A 96 -2.67 -3.55 11.07
N LEU A 97 -1.95 -3.50 9.95
CA LEU A 97 -2.55 -3.19 8.66
C LEU A 97 -3.57 -4.24 8.20
N PHE A 98 -3.45 -5.47 8.72
CA PHE A 98 -4.28 -6.59 8.31
C PHE A 98 -5.37 -6.88 9.34
N GLU A 99 -6.24 -6.00 9.51
CA GLU A 99 -7.35 -6.25 10.43
C GLU A 99 -8.53 -6.91 9.81
#